data_34ee7d65641f871a8e53fd72efd42956
#
_entry.id   34ee7d65641f871a8e53fd72efd42956
#
_cell.length_a   1.000
_cell.length_b   1.000
_cell.length_c   1.000
_cell.angle_alpha   90.00
_cell.angle_beta   90.00
_cell.angle_gamma   90.00
#
_symmetry.space_group_name_H-M   'P 1'
#
loop_
_entity.id
_entity.type
_entity.pdbx_description
1 polymer ?
#
loop_
_entity_poly.entity_id
_entity_poly.type
_entity_poly.pdbx_seq_one_letter_code
_entity_poly.pdbx_strand_id
1 'polypeptide(L)'
;MTISKTRRGRTASAISLVAALALTAAACGDDGSGAGTEGSGKGEITFWDNNGGPRTAIWTEIIKDFEKQHPDIKVKYVPIPIADVQSKYDTAIAGGGLPDVGGVGTAYLANMVSQEALEPVNKRLKGSALEGKLVDSMVESVRSAAGRGDDIYSVPTSANNGVLWYRTDLFEQAGLKAPDTWANFYAAAEKLTDAGNNKFGYTIRGGAGSIAQALDAVYGQSGITEFWDGEKTTLNDPKNVAALEKYAGLFKRTTPAADVNNDFTKMVAQWDTGTIGMLSHNLGSYQDHAKALGDDKFAGIPAPIGDSGTRVQVSNPVDGLGLFRTSDNKTAAWKFIEFAASHASNSKWNESAGAIPANSEAAKDPWINETESTALAAKALTDGSTKVVDLPYYLPDWNNISKADNEPEFQKLLLGKTTAKQFLDKMAEELNAANKEWAELGNG
;
A
#
# COMPACT_ATOMS: atom_id res chain seq x y z
N MET A 1 -21.26 -18.94 -64.86
CA MET A 1 -20.29 -19.36 -65.91
C MET A 1 -19.12 -19.99 -65.21
N THR A 2 -19.19 -21.28 -64.97
CA THR A 2 -18.42 -22.38 -65.59
C THR A 2 -17.00 -22.42 -65.04
N ILE A 3 -16.71 -23.26 -64.05
CA ILE A 3 -16.18 -24.64 -64.03
C ILE A 3 -14.74 -24.73 -64.58
N SER A 4 -13.80 -25.31 -63.79
CA SER A 4 -12.97 -26.48 -64.06
C SER A 4 -11.87 -26.64 -63.00
N LYS A 5 -11.89 -27.59 -62.22
CA LYS A 5 -11.37 -28.94 -61.95
C LYS A 5 -10.22 -29.40 -62.87
N THR A 6 -9.09 -29.82 -62.26
CA THR A 6 -8.30 -31.06 -62.48
C THR A 6 -7.08 -31.05 -61.57
N ARG A 7 -6.87 -31.95 -60.70
CA ARG A 7 -6.62 -33.40 -60.50
C ARG A 7 -5.23 -33.88 -61.04
N ARG A 8 -4.51 -34.57 -60.10
CA ARG A 8 -3.52 -35.66 -60.19
C ARG A 8 -2.06 -35.23 -60.46
N GLY A 9 -1.08 -35.80 -59.82
CA GLY A 9 -0.88 -37.22 -59.47
C GLY A 9 0.34 -37.44 -58.57
N ARG A 10 0.36 -38.59 -58.10
CA ARG A 10 1.18 -39.46 -57.27
C ARG A 10 2.59 -39.68 -57.81
N THR A 11 3.54 -39.96 -56.89
CA THR A 11 4.40 -41.15 -56.71
C THR A 11 5.46 -40.79 -55.69
N ALA A 12 5.60 -41.42 -54.59
CA ALA A 12 5.94 -42.74 -54.11
C ALA A 12 7.45 -43.07 -54.19
N SER A 13 7.95 -43.55 -53.05
CA SER A 13 9.09 -44.43 -52.81
C SER A 13 10.43 -43.73 -52.50
N ALA A 14 11.25 -44.14 -51.60
CA ALA A 14 11.29 -45.25 -50.62
C ALA A 14 12.54 -45.13 -49.74
N ILE A 15 12.42 -45.58 -48.49
CA ILE A 15 13.30 -46.54 -47.78
C ILE A 15 14.74 -46.14 -47.39
N SER A 16 14.95 -46.13 -46.08
CA SER A 16 15.97 -46.78 -45.26
C SER A 16 17.20 -45.98 -44.85
N LEU A 17 17.44 -45.75 -43.60
CA LEU A 17 18.28 -46.63 -42.77
C LEU A 17 18.21 -46.24 -41.30
N VAL A 18 17.94 -47.24 -40.48
CA VAL A 18 18.01 -47.25 -39.02
C VAL A 18 19.46 -47.17 -38.58
N ALA A 19 19.75 -46.23 -37.66
CA ALA A 19 20.86 -46.34 -36.76
C ALA A 19 20.38 -45.98 -35.33
N ALA A 20 20.10 -47.01 -34.60
CA ALA A 20 19.85 -46.94 -33.14
C ALA A 20 21.13 -46.56 -32.41
N LEU A 21 21.14 -45.41 -31.77
CA LEU A 21 22.05 -45.15 -30.62
C LEU A 21 21.13 -44.98 -29.41
N ALA A 22 21.11 -46.02 -28.60
CA ALA A 22 20.53 -45.99 -27.27
C ALA A 22 21.46 -45.12 -26.37
N LEU A 23 21.08 -43.89 -26.11
CA LEU A 23 21.57 -43.13 -24.98
C LEU A 23 20.48 -43.23 -23.90
N THR A 24 20.79 -44.02 -22.89
CA THR A 24 20.09 -44.05 -21.61
C THR A 24 20.19 -42.68 -20.93
N ALA A 25 19.23 -41.80 -21.20
CA ALA A 25 18.99 -40.69 -20.32
C ALA A 25 18.18 -41.22 -19.14
N ALA A 26 18.84 -41.34 -18.01
CA ALA A 26 18.18 -41.43 -16.72
C ALA A 26 17.41 -40.11 -16.54
N ALA A 27 16.14 -40.11 -16.96
CA ALA A 27 15.19 -39.08 -16.56
C ALA A 27 14.85 -39.36 -15.09
N CYS A 28 15.60 -38.76 -14.19
CA CYS A 28 15.05 -38.40 -12.89
C CYS A 28 13.94 -37.41 -13.20
N GLY A 29 12.71 -37.85 -13.07
CA GLY A 29 11.56 -36.94 -13.01
C GLY A 29 11.73 -36.10 -11.75
N ASP A 30 12.20 -34.89 -11.94
CA ASP A 30 12.01 -33.83 -10.99
C ASP A 30 10.63 -33.27 -11.29
N ASP A 31 9.68 -33.51 -10.39
CA ASP A 31 8.41 -32.79 -10.37
C ASP A 31 8.76 -31.34 -10.08
N GLY A 32 9.04 -30.60 -11.15
CA GLY A 32 9.43 -29.20 -11.10
C GLY A 32 8.29 -28.33 -10.57
N SER A 33 8.19 -28.23 -9.25
CA SER A 33 7.67 -27.02 -8.65
C SER A 33 8.51 -25.87 -9.19
N GLY A 34 7.91 -24.88 -9.80
CA GLY A 34 8.60 -23.72 -10.41
C GLY A 34 9.39 -22.82 -9.44
N ALA A 35 10.03 -23.44 -8.45
CA ALA A 35 10.91 -22.80 -7.48
C ALA A 35 12.28 -22.52 -8.15
N GLY A 36 12.68 -21.26 -8.14
CA GLY A 36 14.02 -20.84 -8.58
C GLY A 36 15.15 -21.37 -7.69
N THR A 37 16.36 -20.87 -7.89
CA THR A 37 17.57 -21.39 -7.23
C THR A 37 18.24 -20.32 -6.35
N GLU A 38 19.13 -20.75 -5.47
CA GLU A 38 19.96 -19.82 -4.67
C GLU A 38 20.90 -18.98 -5.54
N GLY A 39 21.28 -19.47 -6.70
CA GLY A 39 22.22 -18.83 -7.60
C GLY A 39 23.63 -18.66 -7.05
N SER A 40 24.47 -17.96 -7.78
CA SER A 40 25.87 -17.71 -7.40
C SER A 40 26.04 -16.57 -6.39
N GLY A 41 24.98 -15.81 -6.12
CA GLY A 41 25.06 -14.57 -5.33
C GLY A 41 25.76 -13.42 -6.07
N LYS A 42 25.86 -13.49 -7.39
CA LYS A 42 26.44 -12.51 -8.30
C LYS A 42 25.57 -12.39 -9.56
N GLY A 43 25.82 -11.37 -10.39
CA GLY A 43 25.10 -11.16 -11.65
C GLY A 43 23.94 -10.15 -11.52
N GLU A 44 23.00 -10.19 -12.45
CA GLU A 44 21.88 -9.26 -12.47
C GLU A 44 20.69 -9.84 -11.68
N ILE A 45 20.04 -8.97 -10.92
CA ILE A 45 18.74 -9.20 -10.29
C ILE A 45 17.75 -8.12 -10.76
N THR A 46 16.48 -8.46 -10.84
CA THR A 46 15.40 -7.52 -11.19
C THR A 46 14.66 -7.11 -9.92
N PHE A 47 14.54 -5.79 -9.71
CA PHE A 47 13.76 -5.21 -8.61
C PHE A 47 12.56 -4.44 -9.14
N TRP A 48 11.36 -4.83 -8.75
CA TRP A 48 10.12 -4.10 -9.02
C TRP A 48 9.73 -3.25 -7.80
N ASP A 49 9.74 -1.93 -8.00
CA ASP A 49 9.30 -0.98 -6.98
C ASP A 49 7.82 -0.68 -7.14
N ASN A 50 7.04 -0.93 -6.08
CA ASN A 50 5.59 -0.69 -6.02
C ASN A 50 5.19 0.78 -5.79
N ASN A 51 6.16 1.68 -5.66
CA ASN A 51 5.98 3.11 -5.44
C ASN A 51 6.65 3.97 -6.54
N GLY A 52 6.72 3.44 -7.76
CA GLY A 52 7.34 4.12 -8.91
C GLY A 52 6.71 5.47 -9.19
N GLY A 53 7.57 6.45 -9.48
CA GLY A 53 7.20 7.84 -9.71
C GLY A 53 8.07 8.80 -8.90
N PRO A 54 7.52 9.60 -7.98
CA PRO A 54 8.28 10.62 -7.21
C PRO A 54 9.48 10.06 -6.45
N ARG A 55 9.43 8.78 -6.04
CA ARG A 55 10.48 8.11 -5.25
C ARG A 55 11.52 7.36 -6.07
N THR A 56 11.43 7.38 -7.40
CA THR A 56 12.40 6.73 -8.30
C THR A 56 13.82 7.22 -8.09
N ALA A 57 14.00 8.52 -7.81
CA ALA A 57 15.32 9.11 -7.60
C ALA A 57 16.05 8.49 -6.39
N ILE A 58 15.37 8.35 -5.27
CA ILE A 58 15.98 7.81 -4.04
C ILE A 58 16.31 6.32 -4.18
N TRP A 59 15.46 5.52 -4.84
CA TRP A 59 15.80 4.13 -5.14
C TRP A 59 17.03 4.01 -6.05
N THR A 60 17.15 4.89 -7.05
CA THR A 60 18.33 4.93 -7.93
C THR A 60 19.62 5.19 -7.15
N GLU A 61 19.58 6.08 -6.14
CA GLU A 61 20.72 6.33 -5.26
C GLU A 61 21.04 5.13 -4.37
N ILE A 62 20.04 4.51 -3.73
CA ILE A 62 20.23 3.32 -2.89
C ILE A 62 20.82 2.17 -3.71
N ILE A 63 20.33 1.95 -4.93
CA ILE A 63 20.85 0.92 -5.83
C ILE A 63 22.31 1.21 -6.20
N LYS A 64 22.65 2.46 -6.50
CA LYS A 64 24.05 2.85 -6.78
C LYS A 64 24.96 2.59 -5.59
N ASP A 65 24.52 2.88 -4.37
CA ASP A 65 25.27 2.63 -3.15
C ASP A 65 25.43 1.12 -2.91
N PHE A 66 24.39 0.32 -3.19
CA PHE A 66 24.44 -1.14 -3.15
C PHE A 66 25.46 -1.71 -4.14
N GLU A 67 25.37 -1.32 -5.42
CA GLU A 67 26.28 -1.81 -6.48
C GLU A 67 27.75 -1.41 -6.22
N LYS A 68 27.98 -0.29 -5.54
CA LYS A 68 29.32 0.11 -5.11
C LYS A 68 29.90 -0.84 -4.05
N GLN A 69 29.06 -1.32 -3.13
CA GLN A 69 29.48 -2.28 -2.09
C GLN A 69 29.51 -3.72 -2.61
N HIS A 70 28.68 -4.03 -3.61
CA HIS A 70 28.55 -5.34 -4.22
C HIS A 70 28.80 -5.27 -5.75
N PRO A 71 30.05 -5.01 -6.19
CA PRO A 71 30.34 -4.71 -7.61
C PRO A 71 30.01 -5.86 -8.56
N ASP A 72 29.91 -7.09 -8.04
CA ASP A 72 29.54 -8.30 -8.78
C ASP A 72 28.01 -8.46 -8.97
N ILE A 73 27.19 -7.57 -8.39
CA ILE A 73 25.73 -7.61 -8.51
C ILE A 73 25.25 -6.35 -9.21
N LYS A 74 24.31 -6.52 -10.16
CA LYS A 74 23.61 -5.42 -10.85
C LYS A 74 22.13 -5.49 -10.56
N VAL A 75 21.49 -4.34 -10.35
CA VAL A 75 20.06 -4.25 -10.07
C VAL A 75 19.35 -3.62 -11.27
N LYS A 76 18.58 -4.42 -11.98
CA LYS A 76 17.64 -3.93 -12.98
C LYS A 76 16.40 -3.38 -12.30
N TYR A 77 16.36 -2.07 -12.12
CA TYR A 77 15.28 -1.36 -11.45
C TYR A 77 14.08 -1.12 -12.36
N VAL A 78 12.90 -1.49 -11.90
CA VAL A 78 11.62 -1.33 -12.62
C VAL A 78 10.62 -0.62 -11.72
N PRO A 79 10.47 0.71 -11.83
CA PRO A 79 9.44 1.44 -11.12
C PRO A 79 8.06 1.15 -11.71
N ILE A 80 7.09 0.79 -10.86
CA ILE A 80 5.70 0.51 -11.24
C ILE A 80 4.82 1.62 -10.66
N PRO A 81 4.02 2.30 -11.49
CA PRO A 81 3.00 3.21 -10.98
C PRO A 81 2.06 2.48 -10.01
N ILE A 82 1.73 3.09 -8.88
CA ILE A 82 0.96 2.44 -7.80
C ILE A 82 -0.40 1.89 -8.28
N ALA A 83 -1.01 2.54 -9.28
CA ALA A 83 -2.27 2.08 -9.87
C ALA A 83 -2.15 0.76 -10.65
N ASP A 84 -0.94 0.42 -11.12
CA ASP A 84 -0.69 -0.73 -12.00
C ASP A 84 -0.09 -1.93 -11.23
N VAL A 85 0.25 -1.75 -9.95
CA VAL A 85 1.00 -2.74 -9.15
C VAL A 85 0.29 -4.09 -9.11
N GLN A 86 -0.99 -4.11 -8.71
CA GLN A 86 -1.75 -5.35 -8.59
C GLN A 86 -1.82 -6.10 -9.92
N SER A 87 -2.29 -5.42 -10.97
CA SER A 87 -2.47 -6.05 -12.29
C SER A 87 -1.15 -6.56 -12.89
N LYS A 88 -0.04 -5.88 -12.60
CA LYS A 88 1.28 -6.31 -13.07
C LYS A 88 1.75 -7.58 -12.34
N TYR A 89 1.56 -7.65 -11.02
CA TYR A 89 1.89 -8.86 -10.27
C TYR A 89 0.98 -10.03 -10.67
N ASP A 90 -0.33 -9.83 -10.74
CA ASP A 90 -1.28 -10.88 -11.15
C ASP A 90 -0.95 -11.45 -12.53
N THR A 91 -0.63 -10.58 -13.48
CA THR A 91 -0.19 -10.99 -14.83
C THR A 91 1.09 -11.81 -14.78
N ALA A 92 2.07 -11.40 -13.98
CA ALA A 92 3.35 -12.09 -13.88
C ALA A 92 3.25 -13.42 -13.10
N ILE A 93 2.37 -13.51 -12.10
CA ILE A 93 2.08 -14.76 -11.40
C ILE A 93 1.45 -15.78 -12.37
N ALA A 94 0.47 -15.35 -13.15
CA ALA A 94 -0.23 -16.23 -14.09
C ALA A 94 0.62 -16.61 -15.32
N GLY A 95 1.45 -15.69 -15.82
CA GLY A 95 2.17 -15.86 -17.09
C GLY A 95 3.67 -16.11 -16.93
N GLY A 96 4.22 -16.07 -15.74
CA GLY A 96 5.66 -16.05 -15.48
C GLY A 96 6.27 -14.65 -15.66
N GLY A 97 7.53 -14.49 -15.25
CA GLY A 97 8.25 -13.22 -15.36
C GLY A 97 8.21 -12.36 -14.10
N LEU A 98 7.98 -12.97 -12.95
CA LEU A 98 8.15 -12.31 -11.64
C LEU A 98 9.61 -11.83 -11.47
N PRO A 99 9.82 -10.74 -10.73
CA PRO A 99 11.16 -10.24 -10.44
C PRO A 99 11.88 -11.12 -9.41
N ASP A 100 13.15 -10.84 -9.13
CA ASP A 100 13.87 -11.44 -8.00
C ASP A 100 13.44 -10.83 -6.67
N VAL A 101 13.27 -9.51 -6.65
CA VAL A 101 12.82 -8.72 -5.49
C VAL A 101 11.68 -7.81 -5.92
N GLY A 102 10.70 -7.64 -5.05
CA GLY A 102 9.63 -6.69 -5.30
C GLY A 102 9.19 -5.94 -4.05
N GLY A 103 8.67 -4.75 -4.25
CA GLY A 103 7.92 -4.03 -3.24
C GLY A 103 6.61 -4.77 -2.95
N VAL A 104 6.52 -5.37 -1.76
CA VAL A 104 5.38 -6.16 -1.30
C VAL A 104 4.98 -5.68 0.08
N GLY A 105 4.10 -4.68 0.10
CA GLY A 105 3.47 -4.23 1.34
C GLY A 105 2.29 -5.12 1.74
N THR A 106 1.82 -4.96 2.99
CA THR A 106 0.73 -5.75 3.57
C THR A 106 -0.54 -5.78 2.72
N ALA A 107 -0.80 -4.70 1.97
CA ALA A 107 -1.98 -4.61 1.10
C ALA A 107 -2.00 -5.63 -0.06
N TYR A 108 -0.83 -6.16 -0.46
CA TYR A 108 -0.69 -7.13 -1.56
C TYR A 108 -0.27 -8.51 -1.07
N LEU A 109 0.15 -8.61 0.18
CA LEU A 109 0.91 -9.74 0.70
C LEU A 109 0.08 -11.04 0.70
N ALA A 110 -1.14 -11.00 1.25
CA ALA A 110 -2.00 -12.18 1.31
C ALA A 110 -2.29 -12.78 -0.07
N ASN A 111 -2.58 -11.94 -1.06
CA ASN A 111 -2.81 -12.38 -2.44
C ASN A 111 -1.59 -13.09 -3.02
N MET A 112 -0.39 -12.55 -2.85
CA MET A 112 0.85 -13.15 -3.37
C MET A 112 1.23 -14.44 -2.62
N VAL A 113 0.98 -14.49 -1.32
CA VAL A 113 1.25 -15.67 -0.49
C VAL A 113 0.27 -16.81 -0.82
N SER A 114 -1.01 -16.50 -1.03
CA SER A 114 -2.01 -17.51 -1.41
C SER A 114 -1.70 -18.17 -2.77
N GLN A 115 -1.06 -17.44 -3.67
CA GLN A 115 -0.59 -17.90 -4.98
C GLN A 115 0.83 -18.48 -4.97
N GLU A 116 1.42 -18.66 -3.79
CA GLU A 116 2.79 -19.19 -3.59
C GLU A 116 3.89 -18.44 -4.37
N ALA A 117 3.68 -17.14 -4.61
CA ALA A 117 4.62 -16.33 -5.38
C ALA A 117 5.90 -15.97 -4.60
N LEU A 118 5.79 -15.90 -3.26
CA LEU A 118 6.86 -15.43 -2.39
C LEU A 118 7.54 -16.58 -1.63
N GLU A 119 8.80 -16.35 -1.26
CA GLU A 119 9.58 -17.23 -0.40
C GLU A 119 9.50 -16.76 1.06
N PRO A 120 9.27 -17.66 2.05
CA PRO A 120 9.37 -17.28 3.46
C PRO A 120 10.82 -16.95 3.82
N VAL A 121 11.02 -15.81 4.49
CA VAL A 121 12.37 -15.27 4.77
C VAL A 121 12.85 -15.46 6.20
N ASN A 122 12.11 -16.17 7.06
CA ASN A 122 12.47 -16.42 8.46
C ASN A 122 13.88 -16.95 8.63
N LYS A 123 14.26 -17.96 7.81
CA LYS A 123 15.60 -18.56 7.87
C LYS A 123 16.70 -17.60 7.45
N ARG A 124 16.38 -16.69 6.53
CA ARG A 124 17.34 -15.67 6.05
C ARG A 124 17.50 -14.53 7.03
N LEU A 125 16.41 -14.11 7.68
CA LEU A 125 16.44 -13.10 8.74
C LEU A 125 17.29 -13.56 9.92
N LYS A 126 17.16 -14.83 10.30
CA LYS A 126 17.98 -15.41 11.37
C LYS A 126 19.46 -15.48 10.95
N GLY A 127 20.33 -14.82 11.71
CA GLY A 127 21.76 -14.71 11.43
C GLY A 127 22.13 -13.63 10.40
N SER A 128 21.17 -12.87 9.90
CA SER A 128 21.40 -11.72 9.01
C SER A 128 21.78 -10.46 9.80
N ALA A 129 22.22 -9.42 9.10
CA ALA A 129 22.45 -8.10 9.71
C ALA A 129 21.17 -7.41 10.21
N LEU A 130 19.99 -7.93 9.82
CA LEU A 130 18.66 -7.42 10.22
C LEU A 130 18.10 -8.12 11.46
N GLU A 131 18.73 -9.21 11.96
CA GLU A 131 18.22 -9.94 13.12
C GLU A 131 18.12 -9.03 14.35
N GLY A 132 16.91 -8.91 14.91
CA GLY A 132 16.61 -8.05 16.07
C GLY A 132 16.70 -6.53 15.80
N LYS A 133 16.78 -6.13 14.52
CA LYS A 133 16.88 -4.71 14.13
C LYS A 133 15.65 -4.16 13.40
N LEU A 134 14.62 -4.95 13.25
CA LEU A 134 13.35 -4.50 12.69
C LEU A 134 12.39 -4.13 13.82
N VAL A 135 11.51 -3.18 13.58
CA VAL A 135 10.46 -2.77 14.53
C VAL A 135 9.44 -3.91 14.68
N ASP A 136 9.29 -4.45 15.89
CA ASP A 136 8.50 -5.65 16.17
C ASP A 136 7.05 -5.53 15.69
N SER A 137 6.40 -4.38 15.90
CA SER A 137 5.02 -4.16 15.43
C SER A 137 4.88 -4.20 13.91
N MET A 138 5.89 -3.77 13.16
CA MET A 138 5.88 -3.85 11.69
C MET A 138 6.14 -5.28 11.20
N VAL A 139 7.01 -6.04 11.91
CA VAL A 139 7.20 -7.47 11.64
C VAL A 139 5.91 -8.23 11.89
N GLU A 140 5.20 -7.92 12.98
CA GLU A 140 3.91 -8.54 13.29
C GLU A 140 2.84 -8.19 12.26
N SER A 141 2.81 -6.94 11.78
CA SER A 141 1.89 -6.52 10.73
C SER A 141 2.09 -7.31 9.42
N VAL A 142 3.33 -7.53 8.98
CA VAL A 142 3.59 -8.32 7.77
C VAL A 142 3.32 -9.81 7.99
N ARG A 143 3.55 -10.35 9.19
CA ARG A 143 3.23 -11.73 9.54
C ARG A 143 1.71 -11.96 9.51
N SER A 144 0.97 -11.12 10.21
CA SER A 144 -0.49 -11.16 10.25
C SER A 144 -1.10 -11.03 8.86
N ALA A 145 -0.61 -10.07 8.06
CA ALA A 145 -1.10 -9.86 6.70
C ALA A 145 -0.79 -11.02 5.74
N ALA A 146 0.24 -11.82 6.01
CA ALA A 146 0.53 -13.00 5.20
C ALA A 146 -0.48 -14.13 5.43
N GLY A 147 -1.12 -14.20 6.61
CA GLY A 147 -2.10 -15.21 6.95
C GLY A 147 -1.56 -16.66 6.92
N ARG A 148 -0.27 -16.86 7.22
CA ARG A 148 0.42 -18.17 7.15
C ARG A 148 1.22 -18.47 8.42
N GLY A 149 0.56 -18.34 9.57
CA GLY A 149 1.18 -18.64 10.87
C GLY A 149 2.37 -17.74 11.15
N ASP A 150 3.52 -18.33 11.54
CA ASP A 150 4.73 -17.58 11.93
C ASP A 150 5.64 -17.18 10.75
N ASP A 151 5.27 -17.50 9.52
CA ASP A 151 6.09 -17.22 8.36
C ASP A 151 6.06 -15.73 7.97
N ILE A 152 7.24 -15.21 7.64
CA ILE A 152 7.46 -13.83 7.19
C ILE A 152 7.80 -13.89 5.70
N TYR A 153 6.96 -13.27 4.86
CA TYR A 153 7.13 -13.26 3.39
C TYR A 153 7.55 -11.90 2.84
N SER A 154 7.61 -10.89 3.69
CA SER A 154 8.07 -9.55 3.33
C SER A 154 8.94 -8.99 4.45
N VAL A 155 10.11 -8.45 4.13
CA VAL A 155 10.94 -7.69 5.07
C VAL A 155 10.36 -6.28 5.15
N PRO A 156 9.81 -5.85 6.29
CA PRO A 156 9.23 -4.52 6.41
C PRO A 156 10.30 -3.44 6.20
N THR A 157 9.94 -2.39 5.48
CA THR A 157 10.83 -1.24 5.21
C THR A 157 10.29 0.07 5.72
N SER A 158 8.96 0.23 5.77
CA SER A 158 8.37 1.47 6.26
C SER A 158 6.91 1.30 6.67
N ALA A 159 6.44 2.19 7.54
CA ALA A 159 5.03 2.41 7.78
C ALA A 159 4.66 3.86 7.42
N ASN A 160 3.51 4.02 6.75
CA ASN A 160 2.94 5.33 6.55
C ASN A 160 2.15 5.75 7.81
N ASN A 161 2.21 7.02 8.14
CA ASN A 161 1.36 7.58 9.18
C ASN A 161 0.46 8.67 8.58
N GLY A 162 -0.84 8.46 8.71
CA GLY A 162 -1.85 9.44 8.32
C GLY A 162 -1.85 10.63 9.27
N VAL A 163 -1.94 11.82 8.69
CA VAL A 163 -2.08 13.09 9.43
C VAL A 163 -3.17 13.94 8.78
N LEU A 164 -3.76 14.81 9.57
CA LEU A 164 -4.58 15.89 9.06
C LEU A 164 -3.69 17.14 8.92
N TRP A 165 -3.36 17.49 7.68
CA TRP A 165 -2.73 18.75 7.34
C TRP A 165 -3.74 19.88 7.41
N TYR A 166 -3.38 21.03 7.97
CA TYR A 166 -4.22 22.23 7.97
C TYR A 166 -3.39 23.48 7.74
N ARG A 167 -3.98 24.48 7.12
CA ARG A 167 -3.37 25.78 6.83
C ARG A 167 -3.40 26.67 8.07
N THR A 168 -2.26 26.81 8.74
CA THR A 168 -2.12 27.61 9.97
C THR A 168 -2.49 29.09 9.72
N ASP A 169 -2.06 29.63 8.60
CA ASP A 169 -2.36 31.00 8.19
C ASP A 169 -3.87 31.26 7.95
N LEU A 170 -4.57 30.32 7.30
CA LEU A 170 -6.02 30.43 7.10
C LEU A 170 -6.81 30.26 8.39
N PHE A 171 -6.35 29.38 9.26
CA PHE A 171 -6.96 29.15 10.57
C PHE A 171 -6.79 30.36 11.47
N GLU A 172 -5.60 31.00 11.51
CA GLU A 172 -5.36 32.23 12.24
C GLU A 172 -6.24 33.38 11.74
N GLN A 173 -6.32 33.60 10.42
CA GLN A 173 -7.18 34.60 9.81
C GLN A 173 -8.65 34.41 10.15
N ALA A 174 -9.10 33.15 10.25
CA ALA A 174 -10.49 32.81 10.60
C ALA A 174 -10.74 32.75 12.13
N GLY A 175 -9.72 32.94 12.97
CA GLY A 175 -9.83 32.80 14.41
C GLY A 175 -10.12 31.37 14.86
N LEU A 176 -9.64 30.36 14.12
CA LEU A 176 -9.80 28.94 14.40
C LEU A 176 -8.59 28.38 15.13
N LYS A 177 -8.81 27.37 15.98
CA LYS A 177 -7.76 26.54 16.55
C LYS A 177 -7.54 25.30 15.68
N ALA A 178 -6.42 24.60 15.90
CA ALA A 178 -6.15 23.32 15.25
C ALA A 178 -7.36 22.37 15.36
N PRO A 179 -7.72 21.63 14.29
CA PRO A 179 -8.90 20.78 14.24
C PRO A 179 -8.67 19.43 14.91
N ASP A 180 -8.40 19.44 16.22
CA ASP A 180 -8.03 18.30 17.06
C ASP A 180 -9.17 17.32 17.36
N THR A 181 -10.42 17.75 17.09
CA THR A 181 -11.62 16.91 17.17
C THR A 181 -12.38 16.90 15.85
N TRP A 182 -13.18 15.86 15.59
CA TRP A 182 -14.05 15.82 14.41
C TRP A 182 -15.07 16.97 14.41
N ALA A 183 -15.53 17.40 15.58
CA ALA A 183 -16.39 18.58 15.67
C ALA A 183 -15.69 19.86 15.17
N ASN A 184 -14.45 20.09 15.61
CA ASN A 184 -13.65 21.23 15.15
C ASN A 184 -13.27 21.11 13.67
N PHE A 185 -12.98 19.90 13.18
CA PHE A 185 -12.75 19.65 11.76
C PHE A 185 -13.93 20.07 10.89
N TYR A 186 -15.17 19.66 11.23
CA TYR A 186 -16.35 20.04 10.48
C TYR A 186 -16.63 21.54 10.56
N ALA A 187 -16.50 22.15 11.74
CA ALA A 187 -16.67 23.59 11.92
C ALA A 187 -15.64 24.38 11.08
N ALA A 188 -14.39 23.92 11.03
CA ALA A 188 -13.36 24.54 10.21
C ALA A 188 -13.63 24.34 8.71
N ALA A 189 -14.08 23.16 8.29
CA ALA A 189 -14.44 22.91 6.89
C ALA A 189 -15.51 23.88 6.39
N GLU A 190 -16.55 24.12 7.19
CA GLU A 190 -17.59 25.11 6.89
C GLU A 190 -17.04 26.54 6.87
N LYS A 191 -16.33 26.92 7.91
CA LYS A 191 -15.87 28.30 8.12
C LYS A 191 -14.88 28.78 7.06
N LEU A 192 -14.03 27.87 6.55
CA LEU A 192 -13.00 28.16 5.55
C LEU A 192 -13.53 28.09 4.11
N THR A 193 -14.78 27.65 3.91
CA THR A 193 -15.32 27.51 2.57
C THR A 193 -15.93 28.82 2.08
N ASP A 194 -15.45 29.28 0.92
CA ASP A 194 -15.98 30.34 0.11
C ASP A 194 -15.95 29.90 -1.36
N ALA A 195 -16.92 29.07 -1.73
CA ALA A 195 -16.99 28.47 -3.07
C ALA A 195 -17.06 29.50 -4.20
N GLY A 196 -17.63 30.71 -3.92
CA GLY A 196 -17.67 31.81 -4.88
C GLY A 196 -16.29 32.32 -5.28
N ASN A 197 -15.31 32.21 -4.38
CA ASN A 197 -13.94 32.60 -4.59
C ASN A 197 -13.00 31.38 -4.75
N ASN A 198 -13.56 30.20 -5.07
CA ASN A 198 -12.83 28.94 -5.25
C ASN A 198 -11.98 28.54 -4.04
N LYS A 199 -12.48 28.79 -2.82
CA LYS A 199 -11.84 28.38 -1.56
C LYS A 199 -12.70 27.33 -0.89
N PHE A 200 -12.06 26.27 -0.39
CA PHE A 200 -12.74 25.16 0.23
C PHE A 200 -12.06 24.77 1.54
N GLY A 201 -12.84 24.37 2.52
CA GLY A 201 -12.30 24.02 3.82
C GLY A 201 -11.60 22.65 3.85
N TYR A 202 -11.97 21.74 2.94
CA TYR A 202 -11.40 20.40 2.87
C TYR A 202 -11.32 19.90 1.43
N THR A 203 -10.59 18.83 1.20
CA THR A 203 -10.57 18.05 -0.05
C THR A 203 -10.76 16.56 0.24
N ILE A 204 -11.69 15.91 -0.50
CA ILE A 204 -11.97 14.47 -0.42
C ILE A 204 -11.20 13.73 -1.51
N ARG A 205 -10.67 12.56 -1.16
CA ARG A 205 -10.17 11.60 -2.12
C ARG A 205 -11.32 10.73 -2.63
N GLY A 206 -11.87 11.05 -3.80
CA GLY A 206 -13.00 10.33 -4.37
C GLY A 206 -12.63 9.27 -5.40
N GLY A 207 -11.38 9.29 -5.90
CA GLY A 207 -10.82 8.31 -6.82
C GLY A 207 -9.98 7.23 -6.14
N ALA A 208 -8.90 6.83 -6.80
CA ALA A 208 -8.04 5.75 -6.30
C ALA A 208 -7.53 5.98 -4.88
N GLY A 209 -7.76 5.04 -3.97
CA GLY A 209 -7.45 5.09 -2.55
C GLY A 209 -8.49 5.80 -1.68
N SER A 210 -9.68 6.07 -2.22
CA SER A 210 -10.79 6.72 -1.50
C SER A 210 -11.27 5.91 -0.31
N ILE A 211 -11.32 4.58 -0.42
CA ILE A 211 -11.84 3.71 0.64
C ILE A 211 -10.99 3.81 1.90
N ALA A 212 -9.66 3.78 1.79
CA ALA A 212 -8.78 3.91 2.96
C ALA A 212 -9.03 5.22 3.71
N GLN A 213 -9.13 6.36 2.99
CA GLN A 213 -9.43 7.66 3.62
C GLN A 213 -10.84 7.69 4.22
N ALA A 214 -11.83 7.10 3.54
CA ALA A 214 -13.21 7.04 4.05
C ALA A 214 -13.30 6.18 5.32
N LEU A 215 -12.64 5.01 5.35
CA LEU A 215 -12.62 4.14 6.54
C LEU A 215 -11.95 4.83 7.74
N ASP A 216 -10.83 5.53 7.51
CA ASP A 216 -10.17 6.29 8.57
C ASP A 216 -11.12 7.36 9.16
N ALA A 217 -11.82 8.11 8.31
CA ALA A 217 -12.82 9.08 8.75
C ALA A 217 -14.02 8.43 9.46
N VAL A 218 -14.47 7.26 8.99
CA VAL A 218 -15.63 6.55 9.55
C VAL A 218 -15.33 6.02 10.94
N TYR A 219 -14.28 5.23 11.10
CA TYR A 219 -13.90 4.67 12.41
C TYR A 219 -13.42 5.75 13.38
N GLY A 220 -12.70 6.75 12.88
CA GLY A 220 -12.25 7.90 13.67
C GLY A 220 -13.40 8.69 14.29
N GLN A 221 -14.54 8.80 13.61
CA GLN A 221 -15.73 9.49 14.11
C GLN A 221 -16.61 8.59 14.99
N SER A 222 -16.87 7.35 14.57
CA SER A 222 -17.74 6.42 15.27
C SER A 222 -17.19 5.98 16.62
N GLY A 223 -15.85 5.97 16.75
CA GLY A 223 -15.15 5.48 17.93
C GLY A 223 -15.21 3.96 18.09
N ILE A 224 -15.62 3.21 17.07
CA ILE A 224 -15.53 1.75 17.04
C ILE A 224 -14.05 1.39 16.86
N THR A 225 -13.56 0.46 17.71
CA THR A 225 -12.14 0.11 17.80
C THR A 225 -11.79 -1.25 17.20
N GLU A 226 -12.81 -2.03 16.84
CA GLU A 226 -12.65 -3.37 16.28
C GLU A 226 -13.25 -3.44 14.88
N PHE A 227 -12.55 -4.04 13.92
CA PHE A 227 -13.06 -4.22 12.57
C PHE A 227 -14.05 -5.38 12.47
N TRP A 228 -13.87 -6.40 13.32
CA TRP A 228 -14.72 -7.58 13.41
C TRP A 228 -15.44 -7.68 14.75
N ASP A 229 -16.70 -8.11 14.70
CA ASP A 229 -17.46 -8.60 15.85
C ASP A 229 -17.84 -10.08 15.59
N GLY A 230 -17.02 -10.99 16.11
CA GLY A 230 -17.04 -12.38 15.71
C GLY A 230 -16.70 -12.55 14.22
N GLU A 231 -17.59 -13.16 13.46
CA GLU A 231 -17.41 -13.41 12.02
C GLU A 231 -17.90 -12.25 11.12
N LYS A 232 -18.49 -11.21 11.72
CA LYS A 232 -19.08 -10.08 10.98
C LYS A 232 -18.26 -8.82 11.13
N THR A 233 -18.08 -8.11 10.02
CA THR A 233 -17.47 -6.78 10.10
C THR A 233 -18.41 -5.78 10.76
N THR A 234 -17.82 -4.87 11.54
CA THR A 234 -18.52 -3.71 12.13
C THR A 234 -18.75 -2.58 11.14
N LEU A 235 -18.31 -2.75 9.90
CA LEU A 235 -18.29 -1.70 8.90
C LEU A 235 -19.64 -1.01 8.70
N ASN A 236 -20.73 -1.79 8.69
CA ASN A 236 -22.09 -1.28 8.52
C ASN A 236 -22.85 -1.06 9.85
N ASP A 237 -22.13 -0.95 10.99
CA ASP A 237 -22.72 -0.50 12.23
C ASP A 237 -23.41 0.86 12.04
N PRO A 238 -24.57 1.11 12.67
CA PRO A 238 -25.29 2.38 12.55
C PRO A 238 -24.42 3.62 12.83
N LYS A 239 -23.43 3.53 13.74
CA LYS A 239 -22.51 4.63 14.02
C LYS A 239 -21.58 4.90 12.83
N ASN A 240 -21.09 3.86 12.19
CA ASN A 240 -20.24 3.94 10.98
C ASN A 240 -21.07 4.50 9.81
N VAL A 241 -22.32 4.08 9.65
CA VAL A 241 -23.24 4.64 8.64
C VAL A 241 -23.42 6.13 8.84
N ALA A 242 -23.74 6.58 10.07
CA ALA A 242 -23.90 7.98 10.38
C ALA A 242 -22.61 8.80 10.16
N ALA A 243 -21.46 8.23 10.52
CA ALA A 243 -20.16 8.85 10.28
C ALA A 243 -19.88 9.03 8.77
N LEU A 244 -20.18 8.02 7.96
CA LEU A 244 -20.00 8.10 6.50
C LEU A 244 -20.96 9.09 5.86
N GLU A 245 -22.24 9.14 6.30
CA GLU A 245 -23.20 10.15 5.83
C GLU A 245 -22.69 11.56 6.07
N LYS A 246 -22.18 11.83 7.26
CA LYS A 246 -21.61 13.12 7.62
C LYS A 246 -20.36 13.45 6.80
N TYR A 247 -19.46 12.49 6.61
CA TYR A 247 -18.23 12.64 5.83
C TYR A 247 -18.54 12.88 4.33
N ALA A 248 -19.36 12.03 3.72
CA ALA A 248 -19.76 12.17 2.33
C ALA A 248 -20.55 13.48 2.08
N GLY A 249 -21.28 13.95 3.09
CA GLY A 249 -21.98 15.24 3.06
C GLY A 249 -21.08 16.48 2.94
N LEU A 250 -19.75 16.35 3.07
CA LEU A 250 -18.80 17.42 2.77
C LEU A 250 -18.68 17.67 1.25
N PHE A 251 -18.91 16.64 0.43
CA PHE A 251 -18.72 16.72 -1.00
C PHE A 251 -19.59 17.82 -1.63
N LYS A 252 -18.99 18.69 -2.44
CA LYS A 252 -19.55 19.89 -3.05
C LYS A 252 -20.06 20.97 -2.08
N ARG A 253 -20.15 20.69 -0.80
CA ARG A 253 -20.54 21.67 0.21
C ARG A 253 -19.32 22.42 0.73
N THR A 254 -18.29 21.69 1.13
CA THR A 254 -17.03 22.21 1.67
C THR A 254 -15.81 21.73 0.91
N THR A 255 -16.01 20.97 -0.16
CA THR A 255 -14.99 20.41 -1.04
C THR A 255 -15.31 20.71 -2.51
N PRO A 256 -14.30 20.80 -3.38
CA PRO A 256 -14.50 20.97 -4.82
C PRO A 256 -15.28 19.80 -5.45
N ALA A 257 -16.06 20.09 -6.50
CA ALA A 257 -16.78 19.05 -7.26
C ALA A 257 -15.82 18.09 -8.00
N ALA A 258 -14.60 18.54 -8.32
CA ALA A 258 -13.57 17.72 -8.97
C ALA A 258 -13.07 16.57 -8.09
N ASP A 259 -13.25 16.66 -6.77
CA ASP A 259 -12.78 15.71 -5.78
C ASP A 259 -13.29 14.29 -5.98
N VAL A 260 -14.42 14.11 -6.65
CA VAL A 260 -14.96 12.79 -7.01
C VAL A 260 -13.94 11.92 -7.77
N ASN A 261 -12.99 12.54 -8.48
CA ASN A 261 -11.95 11.85 -9.25
C ASN A 261 -10.54 12.06 -8.69
N ASN A 262 -10.40 12.64 -7.50
CA ASN A 262 -9.09 12.85 -6.91
C ASN A 262 -8.49 11.54 -6.41
N ASP A 263 -7.30 11.24 -6.92
CA ASP A 263 -6.31 10.37 -6.29
C ASP A 263 -5.41 11.21 -5.35
N PHE A 264 -4.43 10.57 -4.71
CA PHE A 264 -3.55 11.28 -3.78
C PHE A 264 -2.75 12.40 -4.46
N THR A 265 -2.27 12.19 -5.68
CA THR A 265 -1.43 13.15 -6.41
C THR A 265 -2.22 14.43 -6.74
N LYS A 266 -3.45 14.26 -7.23
CA LYS A 266 -4.33 15.40 -7.54
C LYS A 266 -4.75 16.14 -6.28
N MET A 267 -5.06 15.40 -5.21
CA MET A 267 -5.48 15.97 -3.93
C MET A 267 -4.36 16.80 -3.29
N VAL A 268 -3.12 16.29 -3.28
CA VAL A 268 -1.93 17.02 -2.80
C VAL A 268 -1.69 18.26 -3.67
N ALA A 269 -1.63 18.10 -4.98
CA ALA A 269 -1.43 19.24 -5.90
C ALA A 269 -2.51 20.31 -5.74
N GLN A 270 -3.75 19.92 -5.53
CA GLN A 270 -4.87 20.84 -5.31
C GLN A 270 -4.71 21.61 -3.99
N TRP A 271 -4.33 20.96 -2.90
CA TRP A 271 -4.06 21.61 -1.62
C TRP A 271 -2.87 22.59 -1.72
N ASP A 272 -1.83 22.23 -2.45
CA ASP A 272 -0.63 23.03 -2.68
C ASP A 272 -0.92 24.30 -3.51
N THR A 273 -2.07 24.41 -4.16
CA THR A 273 -2.52 25.71 -4.75
C THR A 273 -2.84 26.77 -3.70
N GLY A 274 -2.99 26.38 -2.43
CA GLY A 274 -3.36 27.26 -1.34
C GLY A 274 -4.85 27.59 -1.23
N THR A 275 -5.69 26.92 -2.02
CA THR A 275 -7.15 27.16 -2.04
C THR A 275 -7.93 26.24 -1.10
N ILE A 276 -7.28 25.25 -0.50
CA ILE A 276 -7.87 24.25 0.40
C ILE A 276 -7.35 24.46 1.82
N GLY A 277 -8.24 24.44 2.81
CA GLY A 277 -7.91 24.66 4.21
C GLY A 277 -7.33 23.46 4.93
N MET A 278 -7.82 22.24 4.61
CA MET A 278 -7.40 20.98 5.25
C MET A 278 -7.28 19.84 4.24
N LEU A 279 -6.40 18.89 4.55
CA LEU A 279 -6.09 17.71 3.74
C LEU A 279 -5.74 16.53 4.65
N SER A 280 -6.44 15.40 4.53
CA SER A 280 -6.02 14.14 5.15
C SER A 280 -5.07 13.39 4.22
N HIS A 281 -3.81 13.26 4.62
CA HIS A 281 -2.79 12.54 3.88
C HIS A 281 -1.71 12.03 4.84
N ASN A 282 -0.68 11.38 4.32
CA ASN A 282 0.45 10.94 5.13
C ASN A 282 1.56 12.00 5.21
N LEU A 283 2.52 11.77 6.09
CA LEU A 283 3.69 12.65 6.29
C LEU A 283 4.53 12.84 5.02
N GLY A 284 4.49 11.89 4.08
CA GLY A 284 5.28 11.93 2.85
C GLY A 284 4.99 13.10 1.91
N SER A 285 3.92 13.86 2.14
CA SER A 285 3.62 15.08 1.36
C SER A 285 4.23 16.36 1.96
N TYR A 286 4.89 16.29 3.13
CA TYR A 286 5.44 17.47 3.81
C TYR A 286 6.33 18.32 2.90
N GLN A 287 7.27 17.68 2.20
CA GLN A 287 8.24 18.41 1.35
C GLN A 287 7.57 19.12 0.17
N ASP A 288 6.53 18.51 -0.40
CA ASP A 288 5.75 19.13 -1.47
C ASP A 288 5.00 20.36 -0.93
N HIS A 289 4.39 20.25 0.23
CA HIS A 289 3.68 21.34 0.90
C HIS A 289 4.64 22.49 1.29
N ALA A 290 5.78 22.18 1.88
CA ALA A 290 6.79 23.19 2.27
C ALA A 290 7.31 23.96 1.06
N LYS A 291 7.58 23.28 -0.04
CA LYS A 291 8.01 23.89 -1.29
C LYS A 291 6.94 24.78 -1.92
N ALA A 292 5.66 24.37 -1.85
CA ALA A 292 4.58 25.08 -2.51
C ALA A 292 4.05 26.25 -1.69
N LEU A 293 3.94 26.10 -0.38
CA LEU A 293 3.25 27.04 0.51
C LEU A 293 4.19 27.82 1.43
N GLY A 294 5.38 27.27 1.73
CA GLY A 294 6.24 27.68 2.84
C GLY A 294 5.91 26.89 4.11
N ASP A 295 6.94 26.46 4.83
CA ASP A 295 6.84 25.57 5.99
C ASP A 295 6.20 26.21 7.24
N ASP A 296 6.08 27.53 7.26
CA ASP A 296 5.42 28.32 8.30
C ASP A 296 3.88 28.42 8.14
N LYS A 297 3.31 27.99 7.01
CA LYS A 297 1.88 28.20 6.68
C LYS A 297 0.99 26.98 6.87
N PHE A 298 1.54 25.88 7.31
CA PHE A 298 0.77 24.66 7.55
C PHE A 298 1.35 23.85 8.69
N ALA A 299 0.53 22.99 9.26
CA ALA A 299 0.96 21.99 10.23
C ALA A 299 0.19 20.69 10.01
N GLY A 300 0.77 19.57 10.41
CA GLY A 300 0.14 18.27 10.45
C GLY A 300 -0.15 17.86 11.89
N ILE A 301 -1.34 17.33 12.13
CA ILE A 301 -1.73 16.77 13.42
C ILE A 301 -2.20 15.33 13.21
N PRO A 302 -2.13 14.47 14.26
CA PRO A 302 -2.77 13.16 14.22
C PRO A 302 -4.26 13.27 13.88
N ALA A 303 -4.87 12.16 13.44
CA ALA A 303 -6.31 12.09 13.18
C ALA A 303 -7.13 12.73 14.31
N PRO A 304 -8.22 13.46 14.00
CA PRO A 304 -9.04 14.12 15.02
C PRO A 304 -9.64 13.13 16.02
N ILE A 305 -9.83 13.57 17.24
CA ILE A 305 -10.48 12.78 18.32
C ILE A 305 -11.99 12.74 18.07
N GLY A 306 -12.59 11.54 18.19
CA GLY A 306 -14.04 11.35 18.11
C GLY A 306 -14.79 11.82 19.34
N ASP A 307 -16.13 11.80 19.27
CA ASP A 307 -17.01 12.23 20.37
C ASP A 307 -16.86 11.35 21.63
N SER A 308 -16.29 10.15 21.50
CA SER A 308 -15.93 9.27 22.63
C SER A 308 -14.76 9.79 23.48
N GLY A 309 -14.05 10.81 23.03
CA GLY A 309 -12.82 11.28 23.63
C GLY A 309 -11.59 10.42 23.30
N THR A 310 -11.74 9.45 22.41
CA THR A 310 -10.66 8.55 21.96
C THR A 310 -10.28 8.88 20.52
N ARG A 311 -9.00 8.91 20.22
CA ARG A 311 -8.51 8.91 18.85
C ARG A 311 -8.53 7.50 18.32
N VAL A 312 -9.23 7.29 17.21
CA VAL A 312 -9.28 6.03 16.49
C VAL A 312 -8.78 6.25 15.06
N GLN A 313 -8.00 5.34 14.56
CA GLN A 313 -7.44 5.37 13.21
C GLN A 313 -7.43 3.94 12.68
N VAL A 314 -7.65 3.77 11.39
CA VAL A 314 -7.45 2.45 10.77
C VAL A 314 -5.96 2.18 10.55
N SER A 315 -5.58 0.90 10.55
CA SER A 315 -4.20 0.50 10.27
C SER A 315 -3.80 0.90 8.86
N ASN A 316 -2.62 1.49 8.73
CA ASN A 316 -2.02 1.79 7.44
C ASN A 316 -1.18 0.59 6.98
N PRO A 317 -1.07 0.35 5.65
CA PRO A 317 -0.19 -0.67 5.15
C PRO A 317 1.25 -0.45 5.57
N VAL A 318 1.93 -1.53 5.95
CA VAL A 318 3.37 -1.58 6.11
C VAL A 318 3.96 -1.96 4.76
N ASP A 319 4.84 -1.12 4.23
CA ASP A 319 5.60 -1.42 3.02
C ASP A 319 6.75 -2.37 3.34
N GLY A 320 7.11 -3.21 2.36
CA GLY A 320 8.19 -4.17 2.54
C GLY A 320 8.75 -4.69 1.23
N LEU A 321 9.80 -5.50 1.33
CA LEU A 321 10.45 -6.15 0.20
C LEU A 321 10.26 -7.66 0.30
N GLY A 322 9.66 -8.25 -0.74
CA GLY A 322 9.48 -9.69 -0.90
C GLY A 322 10.55 -10.32 -1.78
N LEU A 323 10.96 -11.54 -1.43
CA LEU A 323 11.79 -12.41 -2.24
C LEU A 323 10.88 -13.34 -3.04
N PHE A 324 10.98 -13.30 -4.36
CA PHE A 324 10.13 -14.16 -5.18
C PHE A 324 10.67 -15.58 -5.28
N ARG A 325 9.76 -16.55 -5.15
CA ARG A 325 10.06 -17.98 -5.14
C ARG A 325 10.72 -18.45 -6.44
N THR A 326 10.36 -17.82 -7.57
CA THR A 326 10.88 -18.13 -8.91
C THR A 326 12.24 -17.51 -9.22
N SER A 327 12.82 -16.71 -8.31
CA SER A 327 14.15 -16.13 -8.52
C SER A 327 15.24 -17.20 -8.66
N ASP A 328 16.03 -17.10 -9.71
CA ASP A 328 17.20 -17.96 -9.94
C ASP A 328 18.48 -17.44 -9.27
N ASN A 329 18.38 -16.31 -8.54
CA ASN A 329 19.50 -15.72 -7.84
C ASN A 329 19.12 -15.18 -6.45
N LYS A 330 18.48 -16.04 -5.64
CA LYS A 330 17.94 -15.69 -4.32
C LYS A 330 18.99 -15.15 -3.36
N THR A 331 20.24 -15.63 -3.48
CA THR A 331 21.34 -15.13 -2.66
C THR A 331 21.69 -13.66 -2.97
N ALA A 332 21.73 -13.26 -4.24
CA ALA A 332 21.96 -11.86 -4.60
C ALA A 332 20.74 -10.97 -4.27
N ALA A 333 19.54 -11.50 -4.51
CA ALA A 333 18.28 -10.83 -4.15
C ALA A 333 18.19 -10.55 -2.64
N TRP A 334 18.57 -11.53 -1.81
CA TRP A 334 18.60 -11.34 -0.35
C TRP A 334 19.60 -10.28 0.10
N LYS A 335 20.81 -10.26 -0.47
CA LYS A 335 21.79 -9.20 -0.19
C LYS A 335 21.24 -7.80 -0.48
N PHE A 336 20.47 -7.66 -1.55
CA PHE A 336 19.82 -6.38 -1.87
C PHE A 336 18.72 -6.03 -0.87
N ILE A 337 17.87 -6.98 -0.48
CA ILE A 337 16.84 -6.78 0.55
C ILE A 337 17.49 -6.36 1.88
N GLU A 338 18.52 -7.09 2.32
CA GLU A 338 19.25 -6.79 3.56
C GLU A 338 19.89 -5.39 3.53
N PHE A 339 20.49 -5.00 2.40
CA PHE A 339 21.05 -3.68 2.22
C PHE A 339 19.98 -2.58 2.24
N ALA A 340 18.88 -2.78 1.53
CA ALA A 340 17.79 -1.80 1.45
C ALA A 340 17.10 -1.59 2.81
N ALA A 341 16.99 -2.64 3.64
CA ALA A 341 16.44 -2.57 4.99
C ALA A 341 17.49 -2.24 6.08
N SER A 342 18.77 -2.04 5.72
CA SER A 342 19.82 -1.61 6.65
C SER A 342 19.56 -0.19 7.18
N HIS A 343 20.15 0.17 8.33
CA HIS A 343 19.98 1.50 8.94
C HIS A 343 20.13 2.64 7.92
N ALA A 344 21.27 2.72 7.24
CA ALA A 344 21.58 3.83 6.35
C ALA A 344 20.60 3.95 5.16
N SER A 345 20.31 2.82 4.48
CA SER A 345 19.40 2.83 3.32
C SER A 345 17.96 3.05 3.75
N ASN A 346 17.55 2.44 4.85
CA ASN A 346 16.20 2.54 5.38
C ASN A 346 15.90 3.95 5.91
N SER A 347 16.85 4.58 6.63
CA SER A 347 16.76 5.98 7.05
C SER A 347 16.63 6.90 5.85
N LYS A 348 17.56 6.80 4.90
CA LYS A 348 17.60 7.63 3.68
C LYS A 348 16.30 7.58 2.88
N TRP A 349 15.74 6.36 2.70
CA TRP A 349 14.49 6.18 1.98
C TRP A 349 13.32 6.82 2.73
N ASN A 350 13.20 6.55 4.04
CA ASN A 350 12.09 7.00 4.86
C ASN A 350 12.10 8.51 5.09
N GLU A 351 13.27 9.14 5.26
CA GLU A 351 13.43 10.59 5.32
C GLU A 351 12.91 11.23 4.03
N SER A 352 13.35 10.73 2.86
CA SER A 352 12.87 11.22 1.56
C SER A 352 11.37 10.98 1.34
N ALA A 353 10.83 9.88 1.87
CA ALA A 353 9.44 9.50 1.72
C ALA A 353 8.51 10.11 2.78
N GLY A 354 9.05 10.72 3.83
CA GLY A 354 8.28 11.17 4.99
C GLY A 354 7.58 10.03 5.71
N ALA A 355 8.17 8.81 5.72
CA ALA A 355 7.59 7.62 6.31
C ALA A 355 8.35 7.20 7.57
N ILE A 356 7.80 6.27 8.34
CA ILE A 356 8.42 5.76 9.56
C ILE A 356 9.29 4.56 9.20
N PRO A 357 10.60 4.56 9.51
CA PRO A 357 11.50 3.46 9.22
C PRO A 357 11.12 2.17 9.94
N ALA A 358 11.23 1.03 9.23
CA ALA A 358 11.09 -0.27 9.86
C ALA A 358 12.39 -0.76 10.52
N ASN A 359 13.54 -0.19 10.19
CA ASN A 359 14.78 -0.43 10.93
C ASN A 359 14.73 0.34 12.25
N SER A 360 14.85 -0.38 13.38
CA SER A 360 14.69 0.17 14.73
C SER A 360 15.77 1.18 15.13
N GLU A 361 16.92 1.18 14.46
CA GLU A 361 17.98 2.18 14.64
C GLU A 361 17.62 3.44 13.81
N ALA A 362 17.22 3.27 12.55
CA ALA A 362 16.77 4.37 11.69
C ALA A 362 15.54 5.10 12.24
N ALA A 363 14.65 4.37 12.92
CA ALA A 363 13.49 4.96 13.61
C ALA A 363 13.84 5.90 14.77
N LYS A 364 15.14 6.01 15.14
CA LYS A 364 15.66 6.91 16.18
C LYS A 364 16.48 8.05 15.61
N ASP A 365 16.62 8.12 14.29
CA ASP A 365 17.44 9.16 13.65
C ASP A 365 16.87 10.56 13.92
N PRO A 366 17.75 11.59 14.05
CA PRO A 366 17.35 12.95 14.44
C PRO A 366 16.25 13.55 13.53
N TRP A 367 16.28 13.28 12.23
CA TRP A 367 15.35 13.86 11.27
C TRP A 367 13.87 13.55 11.57
N ILE A 368 13.58 12.46 12.29
CA ILE A 368 12.20 12.08 12.69
C ILE A 368 11.59 13.16 13.59
N ASN A 369 12.40 13.86 14.37
CA ASN A 369 11.95 14.88 15.30
C ASN A 369 12.23 16.32 14.80
N GLU A 370 12.70 16.49 13.57
CA GLU A 370 13.00 17.82 13.01
C GLU A 370 11.74 18.62 12.69
N THR A 371 10.62 17.94 12.40
CA THR A 371 9.33 18.59 12.22
C THR A 371 8.37 18.23 13.34
N GLU A 372 7.64 19.22 13.85
CA GLU A 372 6.62 19.01 14.88
C GLU A 372 5.55 18.01 14.41
N SER A 373 5.15 18.08 13.14
CA SER A 373 4.14 17.18 12.54
C SER A 373 4.59 15.72 12.59
N THR A 374 5.84 15.43 12.25
CA THR A 374 6.39 14.07 12.29
C THR A 374 6.50 13.56 13.71
N ALA A 375 6.99 14.41 14.64
CA ALA A 375 7.11 14.06 16.04
C ALA A 375 5.75 13.76 16.69
N LEU A 376 4.73 14.59 16.43
CA LEU A 376 3.36 14.39 16.94
C LEU A 376 2.73 13.11 16.38
N ALA A 377 2.89 12.86 15.10
CA ALA A 377 2.36 11.67 14.45
C ALA A 377 3.02 10.37 14.97
N ALA A 378 4.34 10.37 15.09
CA ALA A 378 5.08 9.24 15.66
C ALA A 378 4.69 8.98 17.13
N LYS A 379 4.57 10.04 17.93
CA LYS A 379 4.14 9.96 19.32
C LYS A 379 2.74 9.37 19.45
N ALA A 380 1.78 9.83 18.65
CA ALA A 380 0.38 9.37 18.72
C ALA A 380 0.23 7.86 18.49
N LEU A 381 1.14 7.24 17.73
CA LEU A 381 1.15 5.78 17.51
C LEU A 381 1.84 5.02 18.64
N THR A 382 2.76 5.66 19.37
CA THR A 382 3.62 4.96 20.33
C THR A 382 3.20 5.17 21.80
N ASP A 383 2.48 6.26 22.11
CA ASP A 383 2.10 6.62 23.48
C ASP A 383 0.76 6.00 23.95
N GLY A 384 0.13 5.18 23.12
CA GLY A 384 -1.15 4.52 23.41
C GLY A 384 -2.38 5.44 23.36
N SER A 385 -2.20 6.70 22.93
CA SER A 385 -3.31 7.68 22.81
C SER A 385 -4.21 7.41 21.60
N THR A 386 -3.74 6.61 20.64
CA THR A 386 -4.49 6.21 19.45
C THR A 386 -4.85 4.73 19.53
N LYS A 387 -6.11 4.41 19.26
CA LYS A 387 -6.57 3.04 19.02
C LYS A 387 -6.52 2.77 17.52
N VAL A 388 -5.87 1.68 17.13
CA VAL A 388 -5.76 1.27 15.74
C VAL A 388 -6.78 0.17 15.48
N VAL A 389 -7.60 0.36 14.45
CA VAL A 389 -8.52 -0.66 13.92
C VAL A 389 -7.78 -1.41 12.82
N ASP A 390 -7.48 -2.67 13.05
CA ASP A 390 -6.74 -3.48 12.09
C ASP A 390 -7.63 -3.87 10.91
N LEU A 391 -7.26 -3.37 9.73
CA LEU A 391 -7.92 -3.74 8.49
C LEU A 391 -7.53 -5.17 8.08
N PRO A 392 -8.42 -5.91 7.41
CA PRO A 392 -8.22 -7.33 7.14
C PRO A 392 -7.26 -7.60 5.96
N TYR A 393 -6.02 -7.12 6.07
CA TYR A 393 -4.99 -7.33 5.04
C TYR A 393 -4.65 -8.80 4.79
N TYR A 394 -5.01 -9.69 5.72
CA TYR A 394 -4.83 -11.14 5.56
C TYR A 394 -5.80 -11.77 4.56
N LEU A 395 -6.87 -11.07 4.18
CA LEU A 395 -7.80 -11.54 3.15
C LEU A 395 -7.17 -11.34 1.76
N PRO A 396 -7.00 -12.40 0.94
CA PRO A 396 -6.42 -12.27 -0.40
C PRO A 396 -7.17 -11.28 -1.30
N ASP A 397 -8.49 -11.19 -1.14
CA ASP A 397 -9.36 -10.30 -1.91
C ASP A 397 -9.50 -8.88 -1.34
N TRP A 398 -8.87 -8.59 -0.20
CA TRP A 398 -8.96 -7.26 0.42
C TRP A 398 -8.68 -6.12 -0.57
N ASN A 399 -7.63 -6.26 -1.37
CA ASN A 399 -7.24 -5.21 -2.30
C ASN A 399 -8.28 -5.03 -3.44
N ASN A 400 -8.91 -6.09 -3.92
CA ASN A 400 -9.99 -6.01 -4.90
C ASN A 400 -11.22 -5.36 -4.26
N ILE A 401 -11.67 -5.85 -3.10
CA ILE A 401 -12.82 -5.33 -2.36
C ILE A 401 -12.62 -3.83 -2.03
N SER A 402 -11.46 -3.46 -1.48
CA SER A 402 -11.20 -2.07 -1.05
C SER A 402 -10.90 -1.10 -2.18
N LYS A 403 -10.65 -1.57 -3.43
CA LYS A 403 -10.33 -0.70 -4.57
C LYS A 403 -11.28 -0.93 -5.74
N ALA A 404 -11.03 -1.99 -6.54
CA ALA A 404 -11.70 -2.20 -7.82
C ALA A 404 -13.24 -2.24 -7.68
N ASP A 405 -13.73 -2.88 -6.62
CA ASP A 405 -15.16 -3.11 -6.42
C ASP A 405 -15.87 -1.94 -5.75
N ASN A 406 -15.20 -1.24 -4.81
CA ASN A 406 -15.87 -0.25 -3.98
C ASN A 406 -15.43 1.20 -4.15
N GLU A 407 -14.30 1.51 -4.79
CA GLU A 407 -13.98 2.92 -5.15
C GLU A 407 -15.01 3.51 -6.13
N PRO A 408 -15.47 2.80 -7.18
CA PRO A 408 -16.57 3.29 -8.03
C PRO A 408 -17.90 3.45 -7.29
N GLU A 409 -18.18 2.60 -6.30
CA GLU A 409 -19.40 2.71 -5.48
C GLU A 409 -19.33 3.92 -4.54
N PHE A 410 -18.14 4.20 -3.97
CA PHE A 410 -17.93 5.42 -3.19
C PHE A 410 -18.11 6.68 -4.03
N GLN A 411 -17.69 6.68 -5.30
CA GLN A 411 -18.01 7.79 -6.21
C GLN A 411 -19.51 7.95 -6.42
N LYS A 412 -20.27 6.84 -6.52
CA LYS A 412 -21.73 6.89 -6.60
C LYS A 412 -22.34 7.48 -5.34
N LEU A 413 -21.78 7.16 -4.16
CA LEU A 413 -22.20 7.76 -2.90
C LEU A 413 -21.99 9.28 -2.90
N LEU A 414 -20.79 9.75 -3.26
CA LEU A 414 -20.49 11.19 -3.35
C LEU A 414 -21.41 11.91 -4.34
N LEU A 415 -21.82 11.23 -5.41
CA LEU A 415 -22.74 11.77 -6.41
C LEU A 415 -24.22 11.63 -6.03
N GLY A 416 -24.54 11.11 -4.84
CA GLY A 416 -25.91 10.92 -4.35
C GLY A 416 -26.69 9.82 -5.10
N LYS A 417 -26.00 8.89 -5.76
CA LYS A 417 -26.60 7.77 -6.51
C LYS A 417 -26.83 6.52 -5.65
N THR A 418 -26.27 6.47 -4.46
CA THR A 418 -26.47 5.45 -3.43
C THR A 418 -26.41 6.12 -2.06
N THR A 419 -26.87 5.46 -1.01
CA THR A 419 -26.78 5.92 0.38
C THR A 419 -25.55 5.33 1.07
N ALA A 420 -25.10 5.97 2.17
CA ALA A 420 -24.01 5.45 2.99
C ALA A 420 -24.33 4.03 3.52
N LYS A 421 -25.58 3.83 3.94
CA LYS A 421 -26.02 2.50 4.40
C LYS A 421 -25.92 1.45 3.30
N GLN A 422 -26.43 1.71 2.10
CA GLN A 422 -26.36 0.76 0.99
C GLN A 422 -24.92 0.45 0.57
N PHE A 423 -24.06 1.47 0.57
CA PHE A 423 -22.66 1.32 0.26
C PHE A 423 -21.94 0.43 1.30
N LEU A 424 -22.12 0.74 2.60
CA LEU A 424 -21.47 -0.04 3.66
C LEU A 424 -22.06 -1.46 3.82
N ASP A 425 -23.37 -1.65 3.59
CA ASP A 425 -23.97 -2.99 3.58
C ASP A 425 -23.37 -3.87 2.48
N LYS A 426 -23.21 -3.33 1.25
CA LYS A 426 -22.60 -4.06 0.14
C LYS A 426 -21.16 -4.46 0.49
N MET A 427 -20.35 -3.52 0.93
CA MET A 427 -18.95 -3.79 1.27
C MET A 427 -18.82 -4.76 2.45
N ALA A 428 -19.71 -4.66 3.44
CA ALA A 428 -19.76 -5.58 4.58
C ALA A 428 -20.14 -7.01 4.13
N GLU A 429 -21.06 -7.17 3.19
CA GLU A 429 -21.42 -8.48 2.63
C GLU A 429 -20.22 -9.13 1.93
N GLU A 430 -19.51 -8.39 1.10
CA GLU A 430 -18.31 -8.86 0.41
C GLU A 430 -17.19 -9.28 1.40
N LEU A 431 -16.95 -8.46 2.43
CA LEU A 431 -15.95 -8.75 3.46
C LEU A 431 -16.33 -9.97 4.32
N ASN A 432 -17.59 -10.09 4.72
CA ASN A 432 -18.05 -11.24 5.50
C ASN A 432 -17.95 -12.54 4.69
N ALA A 433 -18.23 -12.48 3.37
CA ALA A 433 -18.08 -13.63 2.48
C ALA A 433 -16.60 -14.04 2.35
N ALA A 434 -15.72 -13.09 2.11
CA ALA A 434 -14.28 -13.33 2.02
C ALA A 434 -13.67 -13.87 3.33
N ASN A 435 -14.11 -13.34 4.48
CA ASN A 435 -13.65 -13.82 5.79
C ASN A 435 -14.12 -15.25 6.09
N LYS A 436 -15.35 -15.57 5.71
CA LYS A 436 -15.88 -16.94 5.84
C LYS A 436 -15.10 -17.93 4.96
N GLU A 437 -14.86 -17.58 3.70
CA GLU A 437 -14.06 -18.43 2.79
C GLU A 437 -12.64 -18.63 3.34
N TRP A 438 -12.02 -17.57 3.84
CA TRP A 438 -10.71 -17.64 4.49
C TRP A 438 -10.68 -18.61 5.67
N ALA A 439 -11.68 -18.57 6.55
CA ALA A 439 -11.80 -19.47 7.69
C ALA A 439 -12.01 -20.93 7.28
N GLU A 440 -12.82 -21.18 6.23
CA GLU A 440 -13.07 -22.52 5.68
C GLU A 440 -11.80 -23.18 5.10
N LEU A 441 -10.82 -22.38 4.66
CA LEU A 441 -9.52 -22.87 4.20
C LEU A 441 -8.56 -23.28 5.36
N GLY A 442 -9.04 -23.24 6.61
CA GLY A 442 -8.27 -23.62 7.79
C GLY A 442 -7.26 -22.56 8.24
N ASN A 443 -7.47 -21.30 7.85
CA ASN A 443 -6.62 -20.17 8.19
C ASN A 443 -7.23 -19.25 9.26
N GLY A 444 -8.36 -19.66 9.88
CA GLY A 444 -9.08 -18.92 10.92
C GLY A 444 -8.65 -19.28 12.34
#